data_c3174f2345f299a3d757c79e0f3034d4
#
_entry.id   c3174f2345f299a3d757c79e0f3034d4
#
_cell.length_a   1.000
_cell.length_b   1.000
_cell.length_c   1.000
_cell.angle_alpha   90.00
_cell.angle_beta   90.00
_cell.angle_gamma   90.00
#
_symmetry.space_group_name_H-M   'P 1'
#
loop_
_entity.id
_entity.type
_entity.pdbx_description
1 polymer ?
#
loop_
_entity_poly.entity_id
_entity_poly.type
_entity_poly.pdbx_seq_one_letter_code
_entity_poly.pdbx_strand_id
1 'polypeptide(L)'
;GKPDYKSVAVVAAGTDPNSPVNKFGPLSRDVFTALSPLSPQYEVADKFVKEIMDNPKYEVSQLTGYSQGSYMLKIGAKYHIPTTTFNTWFLYSHFSEAEKEYIQNNPAMFADYRKRHDNVVVYNDGNIPELLNFKSDLTRIYWVDYKGDSHNIYDWVFDPVTGQVIDGKGGKPLTSGVFRAYANSLRGMSHYRELKGKWASNRISSSEEIYLDAAQGQILSSSMAAAARTGADEVATLAKVTKEEIEALWSKIDFGSYTALSADEVEAIFASQGVTRAQYVDAFEAEINHTDAQMSDSAAAFERLDSQLQAAIDQVLTTDAQLAKEFQQWKAEM
;
A
#
# COMPACT_ATOMS: atom_id res chain seq x y z
N GLY A 1 12.45 -20.55 3.29
CA GLY A 1 11.97 -20.43 1.90
C GLY A 1 13.12 -20.09 0.96
N LYS A 2 12.97 -20.32 -0.31
CA LYS A 2 13.94 -19.84 -1.31
C LYS A 2 13.70 -18.33 -1.53
N PRO A 3 14.78 -17.51 -1.73
CA PRO A 3 14.62 -16.10 -2.04
C PRO A 3 13.80 -15.91 -3.33
N ASP A 4 12.85 -14.98 -3.29
CA ASP A 4 12.13 -14.53 -4.48
C ASP A 4 12.84 -13.31 -5.08
N TYR A 5 13.65 -13.54 -6.08
CA TYR A 5 14.38 -12.48 -6.77
C TYR A 5 13.48 -11.62 -7.68
N LYS A 6 12.22 -12.03 -7.87
CA LYS A 6 11.21 -11.26 -8.60
C LYS A 6 10.39 -10.33 -7.70
N SER A 7 10.70 -10.32 -6.39
CA SER A 7 10.07 -9.42 -5.43
C SER A 7 11.11 -8.90 -4.43
N VAL A 8 11.95 -7.98 -4.89
CA VAL A 8 13.04 -7.41 -4.08
C VAL A 8 12.61 -6.07 -3.51
N ALA A 9 12.69 -5.92 -2.19
CA ALA A 9 12.56 -4.63 -1.53
C ALA A 9 13.94 -4.02 -1.29
N VAL A 10 14.11 -2.74 -1.63
CA VAL A 10 15.32 -1.97 -1.29
C VAL A 10 15.01 -1.03 -0.14
N VAL A 11 15.83 -1.11 0.92
CA VAL A 11 15.60 -0.39 2.17
C VAL A 11 16.74 0.58 2.43
N ALA A 12 16.40 1.84 2.74
CA ALA A 12 17.32 2.83 3.25
C ALA A 12 17.11 3.03 4.75
N ALA A 13 18.13 2.75 5.53
CA ALA A 13 18.14 3.09 6.95
C ALA A 13 18.18 4.63 7.14
N GLY A 14 17.69 5.08 8.29
CA GLY A 14 17.90 6.45 8.73
C GLY A 14 19.34 6.74 9.10
N THR A 15 19.56 7.87 9.76
CA THR A 15 20.88 8.28 10.26
C THR A 15 21.42 7.23 11.23
N ASP A 16 22.61 6.73 10.95
CA ASP A 16 23.36 5.91 11.89
C ASP A 16 24.32 6.79 12.71
N PRO A 17 24.02 7.04 13.99
CA PRO A 17 24.88 7.86 14.85
C PRO A 17 26.26 7.24 15.08
N ASN A 18 26.41 5.94 14.86
CA ASN A 18 27.65 5.20 15.06
C ASN A 18 28.45 4.99 13.78
N SER A 19 27.98 5.51 12.65
CA SER A 19 28.66 5.35 11.37
C SER A 19 30.04 6.00 11.38
N PRO A 20 31.11 5.26 11.05
CA PRO A 20 32.48 5.82 11.01
C PRO A 20 32.66 6.88 9.89
N VAL A 21 31.71 7.01 8.99
CA VAL A 21 31.71 8.01 7.91
C VAL A 21 31.28 9.39 8.39
N ASN A 22 30.66 9.49 9.56
CA ASN A 22 30.18 10.74 10.13
C ASN A 22 31.28 11.56 10.83
N LYS A 23 32.16 12.21 10.07
CA LYS A 23 33.22 13.08 10.62
C LYS A 23 32.70 14.34 11.32
N PHE A 24 31.44 14.70 11.20
CA PHE A 24 30.86 15.95 11.74
C PHE A 24 29.76 15.71 12.78
N GLY A 25 29.55 14.48 13.24
CA GLY A 25 28.46 14.11 14.15
C GLY A 25 27.09 14.01 13.47
N PRO A 26 26.21 13.20 14.03
CA PRO A 26 24.91 12.85 13.38
C PRO A 26 24.00 14.06 13.22
N LEU A 27 23.92 14.95 14.22
CA LEU A 27 22.97 16.08 14.20
C LEU A 27 23.33 17.15 13.14
N SER A 28 24.62 17.42 12.93
CA SER A 28 25.04 18.46 11.97
C SER A 28 24.76 18.06 10.53
N ARG A 29 24.87 16.77 10.22
CA ARG A 29 24.62 16.25 8.87
C ARG A 29 23.14 16.19 8.54
N ASP A 30 22.28 15.87 9.51
CA ASP A 30 20.83 15.83 9.35
C ASP A 30 20.24 17.23 9.19
N VAL A 31 20.71 18.19 9.95
CA VAL A 31 20.33 19.61 9.80
C VAL A 31 20.80 20.15 8.45
N PHE A 32 22.03 19.85 8.04
CA PHE A 32 22.54 20.27 6.72
C PHE A 32 21.82 19.54 5.58
N THR A 33 21.41 18.30 5.75
CA THR A 33 20.64 17.55 4.74
C THR A 33 19.23 18.10 4.60
N ALA A 34 18.64 18.59 5.69
CA ALA A 34 17.35 19.26 5.65
C ALA A 34 17.40 20.61 4.92
N LEU A 35 18.55 21.28 4.95
CA LEU A 35 18.79 22.60 4.31
C LEU A 35 19.49 22.50 2.96
N SER A 36 20.04 21.32 2.61
CA SER A 36 20.75 21.08 1.36
C SER A 36 19.83 20.52 0.28
N PRO A 37 20.05 20.85 -1.00
CA PRO A 37 19.19 20.38 -2.10
C PRO A 37 19.06 18.85 -2.19
N LEU A 38 20.09 18.08 -1.84
CA LEU A 38 20.04 16.61 -1.77
C LEU A 38 21.16 16.07 -0.86
N SER A 39 20.84 15.02 -0.10
CA SER A 39 21.84 14.28 0.67
C SER A 39 22.81 13.56 -0.26
N PRO A 40 24.12 13.51 0.03
CA PRO A 40 25.06 12.63 -0.65
C PRO A 40 24.62 11.15 -0.61
N GLN A 41 23.84 10.76 0.39
CA GLN A 41 23.28 9.42 0.51
C GLN A 41 22.22 9.15 -0.57
N TYR A 42 21.49 10.17 -1.02
CA TYR A 42 20.53 10.02 -2.12
C TYR A 42 21.21 9.53 -3.41
N GLU A 43 22.33 10.14 -3.79
CA GLU A 43 23.04 9.75 -5.02
C GLU A 43 23.54 8.30 -4.97
N VAL A 44 24.05 7.89 -3.79
CA VAL A 44 24.51 6.51 -3.57
C VAL A 44 23.34 5.53 -3.64
N ALA A 45 22.21 5.86 -3.01
CA ALA A 45 21.03 5.02 -3.02
C ALA A 45 20.37 4.96 -4.41
N ASP A 46 20.29 6.08 -5.12
CA ASP A 46 19.77 6.13 -6.50
C ASP A 46 20.59 5.23 -7.42
N LYS A 47 21.91 5.33 -7.36
CA LYS A 47 22.80 4.46 -8.10
C LYS A 47 22.63 2.99 -7.74
N PHE A 48 22.53 2.66 -6.47
CA PHE A 48 22.34 1.30 -5.98
C PHE A 48 21.00 0.70 -6.47
N VAL A 49 19.90 1.45 -6.35
CA VAL A 49 18.58 1.02 -6.86
C VAL A 49 18.66 0.78 -8.36
N LYS A 50 19.30 1.69 -9.09
CA LYS A 50 19.47 1.53 -10.54
C LYS A 50 20.29 0.28 -10.90
N GLU A 51 21.38 0.01 -10.19
CA GLU A 51 22.22 -1.19 -10.41
C GLU A 51 21.43 -2.48 -10.19
N ILE A 52 20.53 -2.52 -9.17
CA ILE A 52 19.64 -3.67 -8.94
C ILE A 52 18.62 -3.80 -10.07
N MET A 53 18.01 -2.70 -10.52
CA MET A 53 17.04 -2.70 -11.61
C MET A 53 17.64 -3.11 -12.94
N ASP A 54 18.88 -2.73 -13.23
CA ASP A 54 19.58 -3.08 -14.45
C ASP A 54 20.02 -4.57 -14.48
N ASN A 55 19.98 -5.25 -13.34
CA ASN A 55 20.31 -6.67 -13.25
C ASN A 55 19.08 -7.53 -13.55
N PRO A 56 19.06 -8.30 -14.65
CA PRO A 56 17.89 -9.08 -15.09
C PRO A 56 17.46 -10.19 -14.11
N LYS A 57 18.30 -10.49 -13.11
CA LYS A 57 17.99 -11.45 -12.06
C LYS A 57 16.98 -10.90 -11.05
N TYR A 58 16.96 -9.58 -10.85
CA TYR A 58 16.18 -8.94 -9.80
C TYR A 58 15.02 -8.15 -10.38
N GLU A 59 13.93 -8.09 -9.63
CA GLU A 59 12.82 -7.18 -9.87
C GLU A 59 12.53 -6.41 -8.59
N VAL A 60 12.78 -5.09 -8.59
CA VAL A 60 12.54 -4.23 -7.45
C VAL A 60 11.04 -4.00 -7.32
N SER A 61 10.44 -4.58 -6.28
CA SER A 61 9.00 -4.49 -6.04
C SER A 61 8.61 -3.35 -5.11
N GLN A 62 9.52 -2.90 -4.26
CA GLN A 62 9.23 -1.88 -3.27
C GLN A 62 10.50 -1.16 -2.83
N LEU A 63 10.37 0.12 -2.51
CA LEU A 63 11.36 0.89 -1.77
C LEU A 63 10.85 1.22 -0.38
N THR A 64 11.75 1.28 0.59
CA THR A 64 11.41 1.66 1.96
C THR A 64 12.47 2.57 2.54
N GLY A 65 12.04 3.59 3.28
CA GLY A 65 12.94 4.53 3.95
C GLY A 65 12.48 4.87 5.36
N TYR A 66 13.42 5.04 6.28
CA TYR A 66 13.18 5.50 7.63
C TYR A 66 13.89 6.84 7.88
N SER A 67 13.19 7.81 8.49
CA SER A 67 13.79 9.10 8.82
C SER A 67 14.45 9.76 7.59
N GLN A 68 15.73 10.08 7.66
CA GLN A 68 16.51 10.61 6.53
C GLN A 68 16.48 9.69 5.29
N GLY A 69 16.35 8.37 5.46
CA GLY A 69 16.19 7.41 4.35
C GLY A 69 14.94 7.63 3.51
N SER A 70 14.06 8.57 3.89
CA SER A 70 12.84 8.92 3.13
C SER A 70 13.12 9.59 1.79
N TYR A 71 14.38 9.90 1.43
CA TYR A 71 14.75 10.21 0.05
C TYR A 71 14.40 9.07 -0.94
N MET A 72 14.11 7.87 -0.43
CA MET A 72 13.56 6.78 -1.24
C MET A 72 12.23 7.14 -1.91
N LEU A 73 11.45 8.08 -1.35
CA LEU A 73 10.25 8.62 -2.03
C LEU A 73 10.59 9.24 -3.38
N LYS A 74 11.69 10.01 -3.45
CA LYS A 74 12.16 10.61 -4.70
C LYS A 74 12.63 9.56 -5.70
N ILE A 75 13.36 8.54 -5.22
CA ILE A 75 13.80 7.42 -6.06
C ILE A 75 12.60 6.63 -6.58
N GLY A 76 11.61 6.37 -5.71
CA GLY A 76 10.38 5.70 -6.10
C GLY A 76 9.57 6.47 -7.14
N ALA A 77 9.46 7.79 -6.99
CA ALA A 77 8.81 8.65 -7.97
C ALA A 77 9.55 8.65 -9.32
N LYS A 78 10.88 8.70 -9.28
CA LYS A 78 11.75 8.69 -10.47
C LYS A 78 11.64 7.39 -11.28
N TYR A 79 11.60 6.26 -10.58
CA TYR A 79 11.60 4.93 -11.22
C TYR A 79 10.23 4.25 -11.22
N HIS A 80 9.19 4.93 -10.76
CA HIS A 80 7.83 4.41 -10.70
C HIS A 80 7.69 3.14 -9.83
N ILE A 81 8.37 3.14 -8.69
CA ILE A 81 8.38 2.01 -7.76
C ILE A 81 7.56 2.35 -6.51
N PRO A 82 6.63 1.48 -6.07
CA PRO A 82 5.92 1.67 -4.82
C PRO A 82 6.87 1.91 -3.65
N THR A 83 6.60 2.97 -2.87
CA THR A 83 7.51 3.39 -1.80
C THR A 83 6.76 3.62 -0.50
N THR A 84 7.29 3.05 0.58
CA THR A 84 6.78 3.24 1.93
C THR A 84 7.85 3.86 2.80
N THR A 85 7.51 4.95 3.49
CA THR A 85 8.43 5.61 4.42
C THR A 85 7.86 5.68 5.84
N PHE A 86 8.76 5.84 6.80
CA PHE A 86 8.43 5.89 8.21
C PHE A 86 9.12 7.08 8.87
N ASN A 87 8.36 7.90 9.60
CA ASN A 87 8.86 9.10 10.28
C ASN A 87 9.73 9.95 9.37
N THR A 88 9.19 10.32 8.24
CA THR A 88 9.88 10.96 7.12
C THR A 88 10.60 12.24 7.54
N TRP A 89 11.87 12.33 7.12
CA TRP A 89 12.67 13.53 7.10
C TRP A 89 13.14 13.81 5.68
N PHE A 90 12.28 14.46 4.90
CA PHE A 90 12.54 14.75 3.49
C PHE A 90 11.75 15.97 3.03
N LEU A 91 12.40 16.91 2.36
CA LEU A 91 11.77 18.15 1.93
C LEU A 91 11.02 17.97 0.61
N TYR A 92 9.78 18.45 0.58
CA TYR A 92 8.96 18.52 -0.63
C TYR A 92 9.65 19.24 -1.80
N SER A 93 10.45 20.27 -1.49
CA SER A 93 11.21 21.04 -2.48
C SER A 93 12.27 20.22 -3.22
N HIS A 94 12.63 19.06 -2.70
CA HIS A 94 13.59 18.17 -3.36
C HIS A 94 13.03 17.37 -4.53
N PHE A 95 11.69 17.29 -4.66
CA PHE A 95 11.08 16.67 -5.82
C PHE A 95 11.13 17.61 -7.03
N SER A 96 11.43 17.04 -8.20
CA SER A 96 11.17 17.71 -9.48
C SER A 96 9.66 17.81 -9.74
N GLU A 97 9.25 18.70 -10.65
CA GLU A 97 7.83 18.83 -11.00
C GLU A 97 7.26 17.52 -11.57
N ALA A 98 8.01 16.79 -12.37
CA ALA A 98 7.60 15.49 -12.92
C ALA A 98 7.40 14.42 -11.82
N GLU A 99 8.26 14.40 -10.80
CA GLU A 99 8.12 13.50 -9.65
C GLU A 99 6.89 13.86 -8.81
N LYS A 100 6.64 15.16 -8.59
CA LYS A 100 5.43 15.64 -7.90
C LYS A 100 4.17 15.24 -8.64
N GLU A 101 4.12 15.47 -9.94
CA GLU A 101 3.00 15.10 -10.79
C GLU A 101 2.77 13.58 -10.77
N TYR A 102 3.86 12.79 -10.82
CA TYR A 102 3.74 11.34 -10.74
C TYR A 102 3.14 10.87 -9.42
N ILE A 103 3.61 11.39 -8.27
CA ILE A 103 3.08 11.04 -6.95
C ILE A 103 1.60 11.44 -6.84
N GLN A 104 1.24 12.65 -7.29
CA GLN A 104 -0.14 13.14 -7.25
C GLN A 104 -1.10 12.27 -8.08
N ASN A 105 -0.65 11.81 -9.24
CA ASN A 105 -1.44 10.95 -10.12
C ASN A 105 -1.46 9.47 -9.67
N ASN A 106 -0.53 9.06 -8.79
CA ASN A 106 -0.40 7.69 -8.31
C ASN A 106 -0.29 7.61 -6.77
N PRO A 107 -1.22 8.22 -6.01
CA PRO A 107 -1.09 8.34 -4.56
C PRO A 107 -1.10 7.00 -3.81
N ALA A 108 -1.63 5.94 -4.43
CA ALA A 108 -1.63 4.60 -3.84
C ALA A 108 -0.24 3.95 -3.79
N MET A 109 0.71 4.45 -4.61
CA MET A 109 2.07 3.93 -4.63
C MET A 109 2.97 4.51 -3.53
N PHE A 110 2.53 5.56 -2.84
CA PHE A 110 3.37 6.30 -1.90
C PHE A 110 2.67 6.40 -0.54
N ALA A 111 3.22 5.76 0.48
CA ALA A 111 2.71 5.77 1.84
C ALA A 111 3.78 6.27 2.80
N ASP A 112 3.40 7.15 3.70
CA ASP A 112 4.25 7.67 4.76
C ASP A 112 3.59 7.47 6.12
N TYR A 113 4.19 6.65 6.96
CA TYR A 113 3.72 6.37 8.30
C TYR A 113 4.43 7.28 9.30
N ARG A 114 3.67 8.01 10.12
CA ARG A 114 4.20 9.01 11.05
C ARG A 114 3.68 8.81 12.46
N LYS A 115 4.56 8.93 13.44
CA LYS A 115 4.19 9.04 14.85
C LYS A 115 3.86 10.49 15.18
N ARG A 116 2.72 10.74 15.85
CA ARG A 116 2.25 12.11 16.15
C ARG A 116 3.21 12.92 17.04
N HIS A 117 3.94 12.24 17.91
CA HIS A 117 4.80 12.86 18.91
C HIS A 117 6.30 12.66 18.60
N ASP A 118 6.63 12.27 17.39
CA ASP A 118 8.00 12.14 16.93
C ASP A 118 8.58 13.52 16.61
N ASN A 119 9.67 13.90 17.27
CA ASN A 119 10.28 15.22 17.11
C ASN A 119 10.72 15.49 15.66
N VAL A 120 11.22 14.49 14.95
CA VAL A 120 11.62 14.63 13.55
C VAL A 120 10.42 14.92 12.67
N VAL A 121 9.32 14.20 12.89
CA VAL A 121 8.06 14.38 12.16
C VAL A 121 7.46 15.76 12.43
N VAL A 122 7.49 16.22 13.68
CA VAL A 122 7.03 17.57 14.05
C VAL A 122 7.78 18.66 13.26
N TYR A 123 9.07 18.50 13.06
CA TYR A 123 9.85 19.42 12.23
C TYR A 123 9.54 19.30 10.74
N ASN A 124 9.27 18.10 10.26
CA ASN A 124 8.99 17.85 8.84
C ASN A 124 7.58 18.31 8.42
N ASP A 125 6.62 18.32 9.34
CA ASP A 125 5.21 18.66 9.09
C ASP A 125 4.90 20.17 9.08
N GLY A 126 5.91 21.03 9.11
CA GLY A 126 5.70 22.47 9.03
C GLY A 126 5.27 23.13 10.32
N ASN A 127 5.46 22.50 11.47
CA ASN A 127 5.40 23.18 12.77
C ASN A 127 6.58 24.16 12.97
N ILE A 128 7.59 24.10 12.11
CA ILE A 128 8.50 25.21 11.88
C ILE A 128 7.89 26.07 10.77
N PRO A 129 7.74 27.39 10.99
CA PRO A 129 6.91 28.25 10.16
C PRO A 129 7.18 28.09 8.66
N GLU A 130 6.20 28.47 7.85
CA GLU A 130 6.15 28.59 6.39
C GLU A 130 7.47 29.00 5.70
N LEU A 131 8.46 29.47 6.47
CA LEU A 131 9.78 29.93 6.05
C LEU A 131 10.61 28.85 5.34
N LEU A 132 10.35 27.55 5.59
CA LEU A 132 11.16 26.45 5.06
C LEU A 132 10.39 25.54 4.09
N ASN A 133 9.10 25.78 3.88
CA ASN A 133 8.26 25.05 2.91
C ASN A 133 8.35 23.51 3.01
N PHE A 134 8.26 23.00 4.24
CA PHE A 134 8.38 21.59 4.59
C PHE A 134 7.11 20.78 4.24
N LYS A 135 6.42 21.08 3.16
CA LYS A 135 5.24 20.30 2.78
C LYS A 135 5.66 18.97 2.16
N SER A 136 5.30 17.90 2.83
CA SER A 136 5.42 16.52 2.32
C SER A 136 4.05 15.91 1.98
N ASP A 137 3.07 16.74 1.66
CA ASP A 137 1.67 16.37 1.50
C ASP A 137 1.35 15.60 0.21
N LEU A 138 2.36 15.20 -0.56
CA LEU A 138 2.15 14.47 -1.80
C LEU A 138 1.81 13.01 -1.59
N THR A 139 2.30 12.42 -0.49
CA THR A 139 2.11 11.01 -0.18
C THR A 139 0.86 10.80 0.68
N ARG A 140 0.37 9.58 0.78
CA ARG A 140 -0.63 9.21 1.77
C ARG A 140 0.02 9.13 3.13
N ILE A 141 -0.38 10.02 4.04
CA ILE A 141 0.15 10.09 5.40
C ILE A 141 -0.78 9.32 6.33
N TYR A 142 -0.18 8.37 7.08
CA TYR A 142 -0.86 7.53 8.06
C TYR A 142 -0.29 7.81 9.44
N TRP A 143 -1.12 8.36 10.32
CA TRP A 143 -0.72 8.73 11.66
C TRP A 143 -0.91 7.58 12.64
N VAL A 144 0.10 7.32 13.45
CA VAL A 144 0.04 6.41 14.58
C VAL A 144 0.19 7.18 15.88
N ASP A 145 -0.53 6.74 16.90
CA ASP A 145 -0.53 7.34 18.24
C ASP A 145 0.13 6.41 19.26
N TYR A 146 1.35 5.97 18.94
CA TYR A 146 2.12 5.17 19.89
C TYR A 146 2.54 6.02 21.08
N LYS A 147 2.53 5.42 22.27
CA LYS A 147 3.03 6.09 23.48
C LYS A 147 4.53 6.30 23.37
N GLY A 148 4.95 7.55 23.60
CA GLY A 148 6.35 7.97 23.67
C GLY A 148 6.80 8.80 22.47
N ASP A 149 7.74 9.72 22.74
CA ASP A 149 8.28 10.69 21.77
C ASP A 149 9.51 10.14 21.01
N SER A 150 9.65 8.81 21.02
CA SER A 150 10.86 8.18 20.54
C SER A 150 10.91 8.12 19.02
N HIS A 151 11.92 8.75 18.43
CA HIS A 151 12.33 8.53 17.05
C HIS A 151 13.09 7.21 16.95
N ASN A 152 12.40 6.10 17.30
CA ASN A 152 13.00 4.78 17.36
C ASN A 152 12.31 3.84 16.36
N ILE A 153 13.11 3.22 15.51
CA ILE A 153 12.63 2.28 14.50
C ILE A 153 12.00 1.02 15.12
N TYR A 154 12.40 0.64 16.32
CA TYR A 154 11.90 -0.56 17.02
C TYR A 154 10.52 -0.37 17.66
N ASP A 155 10.01 0.87 17.71
CA ASP A 155 8.70 1.14 18.31
C ASP A 155 7.53 0.91 17.35
N TRP A 156 7.81 0.58 16.10
CA TRP A 156 6.77 0.27 15.13
C TRP A 156 6.15 -1.09 15.40
N VAL A 157 4.82 -1.15 15.37
CA VAL A 157 4.06 -2.38 15.59
C VAL A 157 3.46 -2.84 14.27
N PHE A 158 3.71 -4.08 13.95
CA PHE A 158 3.23 -4.72 12.72
C PHE A 158 2.32 -5.89 13.06
N ASP A 159 1.29 -6.06 12.27
CA ASP A 159 0.50 -7.29 12.29
C ASP A 159 1.39 -8.48 11.91
N PRO A 160 1.47 -9.51 12.75
CA PRO A 160 2.42 -10.62 12.54
C PRO A 160 2.06 -11.52 11.34
N VAL A 161 0.83 -11.45 10.84
CA VAL A 161 0.34 -12.26 9.73
C VAL A 161 0.45 -11.49 8.41
N THR A 162 -0.04 -10.26 8.39
CA THR A 162 -0.11 -9.44 7.17
C THR A 162 1.12 -8.54 6.97
N GLY A 163 1.90 -8.29 8.03
CA GLY A 163 3.01 -7.33 8.03
C GLY A 163 2.55 -5.87 7.91
N GLN A 164 1.26 -5.59 8.04
CA GLN A 164 0.75 -4.22 7.99
C GLN A 164 1.03 -3.47 9.28
N VAL A 165 1.26 -2.15 9.18
CA VAL A 165 1.39 -1.28 10.35
C VAL A 165 0.04 -1.21 11.07
N ILE A 166 0.03 -1.45 12.37
CA ILE A 166 -1.17 -1.37 13.21
C ILE A 166 -1.04 -0.23 14.20
N ASP A 167 -2.18 0.35 14.59
CA ASP A 167 -2.25 1.45 15.56
C ASP A 167 -2.21 0.91 17.00
N GLY A 168 -1.00 0.66 17.49
CA GLY A 168 -0.77 0.20 18.86
C GLY A 168 -1.04 -1.30 19.09
N LYS A 169 -1.01 -1.73 20.37
CA LYS A 169 -1.23 -3.13 20.75
C LYS A 169 -2.70 -3.53 20.56
N GLY A 170 -2.93 -4.51 19.71
CA GLY A 170 -4.28 -4.98 19.35
C GLY A 170 -5.01 -4.03 18.42
N GLY A 171 -4.29 -3.06 17.86
CA GLY A 171 -4.80 -2.10 16.90
C GLY A 171 -5.16 -2.73 15.56
N LYS A 172 -5.98 -1.98 14.81
CA LYS A 172 -6.37 -2.35 13.44
C LYS A 172 -5.27 -1.93 12.45
N PRO A 173 -5.12 -2.62 11.31
CA PRO A 173 -4.25 -2.15 10.25
C PRO A 173 -4.62 -0.74 9.81
N LEU A 174 -3.61 0.12 9.66
CA LEU A 174 -3.80 1.52 9.24
C LEU A 174 -4.08 1.66 7.74
N THR A 175 -3.67 0.67 6.98
CA THR A 175 -3.86 0.66 5.53
C THR A 175 -4.63 -0.56 5.08
N SER A 176 -5.49 -0.37 4.10
CA SER A 176 -6.09 -1.47 3.38
C SER A 176 -5.06 -2.14 2.46
N GLY A 177 -5.02 -3.47 2.46
CA GLY A 177 -4.23 -4.25 1.50
C GLY A 177 -4.69 -4.06 0.06
N VAL A 178 -5.90 -3.53 -0.15
CA VAL A 178 -6.42 -3.10 -1.46
C VAL A 178 -5.48 -2.08 -2.12
N PHE A 179 -4.94 -1.13 -1.36
CA PHE A 179 -3.97 -0.17 -1.91
C PHE A 179 -2.67 -0.82 -2.34
N ARG A 180 -2.22 -1.87 -1.65
CA ARG A 180 -1.04 -2.65 -2.06
C ARG A 180 -1.31 -3.39 -3.37
N ALA A 181 -2.45 -4.06 -3.48
CA ALA A 181 -2.86 -4.74 -4.69
C ALA A 181 -2.95 -3.75 -5.87
N TYR A 182 -3.52 -2.57 -5.66
CA TYR A 182 -3.59 -1.51 -6.65
C TYR A 182 -2.20 -0.96 -7.05
N ALA A 183 -1.31 -0.73 -6.09
CA ALA A 183 0.06 -0.28 -6.37
C ALA A 183 0.83 -1.31 -7.21
N ASN A 184 0.67 -2.60 -6.93
CA ASN A 184 1.26 -3.67 -7.73
C ASN A 184 0.73 -3.69 -9.17
N SER A 185 -0.57 -3.41 -9.35
CA SER A 185 -1.18 -3.26 -10.67
C SER A 185 -0.55 -2.11 -11.45
N LEU A 186 -0.43 -0.93 -10.84
CA LEU A 186 0.18 0.25 -11.47
C LEU A 186 1.64 -0.02 -11.86
N ARG A 187 2.37 -0.75 -11.05
CA ARG A 187 3.74 -1.15 -11.35
C ARG A 187 3.80 -2.09 -12.56
N GLY A 188 2.96 -3.10 -12.61
CA GLY A 188 2.86 -4.00 -13.78
C GLY A 188 2.56 -3.22 -15.04
N MET A 189 1.65 -2.25 -14.98
CA MET A 189 1.31 -1.37 -16.10
C MET A 189 2.45 -0.44 -16.51
N SER A 190 3.25 0.06 -15.56
CA SER A 190 4.43 0.88 -15.87
C SER A 190 5.48 0.08 -16.60
N HIS A 191 5.76 -1.13 -16.14
CA HIS A 191 6.68 -2.06 -16.80
C HIS A 191 6.22 -2.41 -18.23
N TYR A 192 4.93 -2.69 -18.40
CA TYR A 192 4.34 -2.91 -19.73
C TYR A 192 4.57 -1.71 -20.67
N ARG A 193 4.30 -0.47 -20.22
CA ARG A 193 4.53 0.73 -21.03
C ARG A 193 5.98 0.90 -21.43
N GLU A 194 6.90 0.57 -20.55
CA GLU A 194 8.34 0.61 -20.82
C GLU A 194 8.73 -0.40 -21.91
N LEU A 195 8.25 -1.63 -21.81
CA LEU A 195 8.47 -2.67 -22.83
C LEU A 195 7.86 -2.27 -24.17
N LYS A 196 6.62 -1.77 -24.18
CA LYS A 196 5.94 -1.26 -25.38
C LYS A 196 6.75 -0.14 -26.01
N GLY A 197 7.29 0.80 -25.23
CA GLY A 197 8.16 1.87 -25.72
C GLY A 197 9.46 1.39 -26.33
N LYS A 198 10.14 0.44 -25.70
CA LYS A 198 11.36 -0.18 -26.22
C LYS A 198 11.13 -0.94 -27.53
N TRP A 199 10.02 -1.64 -27.67
CA TRP A 199 9.69 -2.42 -28.86
C TRP A 199 9.15 -1.55 -30.00
N ALA A 200 8.37 -0.51 -29.69
CA ALA A 200 7.85 0.42 -30.70
C ALA A 200 8.97 1.09 -31.52
N SER A 201 10.16 1.30 -30.95
CA SER A 201 11.31 1.84 -31.65
C SER A 201 11.90 0.88 -32.70
N ASN A 202 11.62 -0.42 -32.57
CA ASN A 202 12.18 -1.49 -33.43
C ASN A 202 11.18 -2.06 -34.46
N ARG A 203 10.01 -1.42 -34.66
CA ARG A 203 8.92 -1.92 -35.52
C ARG A 203 8.41 -3.30 -35.07
N ILE A 204 7.56 -3.32 -34.08
CA ILE A 204 6.87 -4.54 -33.62
C ILE A 204 5.94 -5.08 -34.72
N SER A 205 5.88 -6.41 -34.83
CA SER A 205 4.91 -7.10 -35.65
C SER A 205 3.52 -7.07 -35.01
N SER A 206 2.49 -7.33 -35.80
CA SER A 206 1.11 -7.42 -35.28
C SER A 206 0.95 -8.49 -34.18
N SER A 207 1.65 -9.62 -34.28
CA SER A 207 1.64 -10.67 -33.26
C SER A 207 2.30 -10.23 -31.95
N GLU A 208 3.39 -9.46 -32.02
CA GLU A 208 4.03 -8.90 -30.83
C GLU A 208 3.13 -7.85 -30.15
N GLU A 209 2.37 -7.07 -30.93
CA GLU A 209 1.39 -6.14 -30.41
C GLU A 209 0.24 -6.86 -29.67
N ILE A 210 -0.31 -7.92 -30.28
CA ILE A 210 -1.33 -8.78 -29.66
C ILE A 210 -0.82 -9.37 -28.33
N TYR A 211 0.41 -9.86 -28.33
CA TYR A 211 1.03 -10.41 -27.11
C TYR A 211 1.18 -9.37 -26.00
N LEU A 212 1.58 -8.16 -26.36
CA LEU A 212 1.70 -7.06 -25.39
C LEU A 212 0.34 -6.65 -24.82
N ASP A 213 -0.68 -6.52 -25.66
CA ASP A 213 -2.02 -6.15 -25.22
C ASP A 213 -2.65 -7.25 -24.36
N ALA A 214 -2.39 -8.53 -24.68
CA ALA A 214 -2.75 -9.68 -23.87
C ALA A 214 -2.10 -9.61 -22.47
N ALA A 215 -0.80 -9.37 -22.41
CA ALA A 215 -0.08 -9.23 -21.13
C ALA A 215 -0.61 -8.07 -20.28
N GLN A 216 -0.97 -6.95 -20.91
CA GLN A 216 -1.61 -5.82 -20.23
C GLN A 216 -2.97 -6.22 -19.65
N GLY A 217 -3.80 -6.88 -20.44
CA GLY A 217 -5.13 -7.35 -20.03
C GLY A 217 -5.04 -8.32 -18.85
N GLN A 218 -4.08 -9.25 -18.87
CA GLN A 218 -3.83 -10.20 -17.77
C GLN A 218 -3.43 -9.48 -16.47
N ILE A 219 -2.48 -8.56 -16.52
CA ILE A 219 -2.03 -7.80 -15.36
C ILE A 219 -3.21 -7.02 -14.74
N LEU A 220 -3.97 -6.32 -15.55
CA LEU A 220 -5.10 -5.51 -15.08
C LEU A 220 -6.17 -6.37 -14.43
N SER A 221 -6.59 -7.42 -15.11
CA SER A 221 -7.66 -8.32 -14.67
C SER A 221 -7.31 -9.00 -13.34
N SER A 222 -6.15 -9.65 -13.25
CA SER A 222 -5.68 -10.32 -12.03
C SER A 222 -5.49 -9.34 -10.86
N SER A 223 -5.06 -8.12 -11.15
CA SER A 223 -4.89 -7.09 -10.11
C SER A 223 -6.23 -6.60 -9.57
N MET A 224 -7.24 -6.47 -10.42
CA MET A 224 -8.60 -6.09 -9.99
C MET A 224 -9.21 -7.19 -9.11
N ALA A 225 -9.09 -8.45 -9.50
CA ALA A 225 -9.57 -9.59 -8.71
C ALA A 225 -8.85 -9.68 -7.36
N ALA A 226 -7.52 -9.50 -7.34
CA ALA A 226 -6.74 -9.49 -6.11
C ALA A 226 -7.14 -8.34 -5.17
N ALA A 227 -7.37 -7.14 -5.70
CA ALA A 227 -7.82 -6.00 -4.92
C ALA A 227 -9.22 -6.24 -4.32
N ALA A 228 -10.15 -6.77 -5.10
CA ALA A 228 -11.51 -7.07 -4.65
C ALA A 228 -11.52 -8.16 -3.56
N ARG A 229 -10.74 -9.24 -3.73
CA ARG A 229 -10.58 -10.28 -2.71
C ARG A 229 -10.02 -9.72 -1.41
N THR A 230 -8.94 -8.96 -1.49
CA THR A 230 -8.33 -8.33 -0.32
C THR A 230 -9.30 -7.42 0.41
N GLY A 231 -10.11 -6.64 -0.33
CA GLY A 231 -11.14 -5.79 0.25
C GLY A 231 -12.24 -6.59 0.96
N ALA A 232 -12.69 -7.69 0.38
CA ALA A 232 -13.67 -8.59 1.02
C ALA A 232 -13.11 -9.21 2.31
N ASP A 233 -11.88 -9.72 2.31
CA ASP A 233 -11.24 -10.30 3.49
C ASP A 233 -11.07 -9.27 4.62
N GLU A 234 -10.76 -8.02 4.29
CA GLU A 234 -10.68 -6.94 5.27
C GLU A 234 -12.05 -6.59 5.87
N VAL A 235 -13.10 -6.52 5.04
CA VAL A 235 -14.48 -6.27 5.51
C VAL A 235 -14.93 -7.42 6.40
N ALA A 236 -14.71 -8.68 6.04
CA ALA A 236 -15.04 -9.84 6.85
C ALA A 236 -14.34 -9.79 8.22
N THR A 237 -13.05 -9.40 8.24
CA THR A 237 -12.29 -9.25 9.49
C THR A 237 -12.87 -8.15 10.36
N LEU A 238 -13.17 -6.99 9.78
CA LEU A 238 -13.79 -5.87 10.49
C LEU A 238 -15.19 -6.24 11.00
N ALA A 239 -15.99 -6.91 10.19
CA ALA A 239 -17.32 -7.39 10.56
C ALA A 239 -17.27 -8.26 11.82
N LYS A 240 -16.33 -9.22 11.86
CA LYS A 240 -16.13 -10.08 13.04
C LYS A 240 -15.78 -9.27 14.29
N VAL A 241 -14.77 -8.40 14.21
CA VAL A 241 -14.32 -7.59 15.34
C VAL A 241 -15.44 -6.66 15.83
N THR A 242 -16.17 -6.02 14.92
CA THR A 242 -17.25 -5.10 15.28
C THR A 242 -18.40 -5.82 16.00
N LYS A 243 -18.76 -7.04 15.58
CA LYS A 243 -19.75 -7.86 16.29
C LYS A 243 -19.31 -8.18 17.71
N GLU A 244 -18.04 -8.61 17.89
CA GLU A 244 -17.47 -8.89 19.20
C GLU A 244 -17.49 -7.64 20.09
N GLU A 245 -17.19 -6.47 19.56
CA GLU A 245 -17.21 -5.18 20.28
C GLU A 245 -18.65 -4.80 20.71
N ILE A 246 -19.64 -4.98 19.82
CA ILE A 246 -21.05 -4.66 20.10
C ILE A 246 -21.59 -5.58 21.20
N GLU A 247 -21.33 -6.89 21.12
CA GLU A 247 -21.69 -7.84 22.17
C GLU A 247 -21.02 -7.50 23.50
N ALA A 248 -19.74 -7.14 23.48
CA ALA A 248 -19.01 -6.74 24.66
C ALA A 248 -19.56 -5.43 25.28
N LEU A 249 -20.05 -4.50 24.46
CA LEU A 249 -20.72 -3.28 24.93
C LEU A 249 -22.08 -3.59 25.56
N TRP A 250 -22.90 -4.42 24.91
CA TRP A 250 -24.19 -4.84 25.40
C TRP A 250 -24.07 -5.56 26.74
N SER A 251 -23.10 -6.46 26.88
CA SER A 251 -22.86 -7.22 28.10
C SER A 251 -22.43 -6.37 29.30
N LYS A 252 -22.02 -5.11 29.10
CA LYS A 252 -21.68 -4.16 30.16
C LYS A 252 -22.90 -3.45 30.73
N ILE A 253 -24.07 -3.56 30.10
CA ILE A 253 -25.31 -3.01 30.66
C ILE A 253 -25.70 -3.86 31.88
N ASP A 254 -25.68 -3.23 33.02
CA ASP A 254 -26.06 -3.90 34.28
C ASP A 254 -27.55 -3.72 34.55
N PHE A 255 -28.29 -4.79 34.32
CA PHE A 255 -29.71 -4.83 34.62
C PHE A 255 -30.00 -5.30 36.07
N GLY A 256 -28.99 -5.71 36.83
CA GLY A 256 -29.16 -6.38 38.11
C GLY A 256 -28.75 -5.61 39.37
N SER A 257 -28.10 -4.43 39.26
CA SER A 257 -27.52 -3.71 40.41
C SER A 257 -28.51 -2.80 41.14
N TYR A 258 -29.80 -2.90 40.89
CA TYR A 258 -30.82 -2.00 41.49
C TYR A 258 -31.49 -2.67 42.67
N THR A 259 -31.48 -2.01 43.84
CA THR A 259 -32.01 -2.59 45.08
C THR A 259 -33.53 -2.56 45.18
N ALA A 260 -34.21 -1.71 44.37
CA ALA A 260 -35.65 -1.49 44.42
C ALA A 260 -36.40 -2.10 43.20
N LEU A 261 -35.70 -2.55 42.18
CA LEU A 261 -36.27 -3.10 40.96
C LEU A 261 -35.59 -4.45 40.64
N SER A 262 -36.36 -5.39 40.13
CA SER A 262 -35.82 -6.61 39.57
C SER A 262 -35.12 -6.35 38.22
N ALA A 263 -34.26 -7.25 37.78
CA ALA A 263 -33.59 -7.17 36.48
C ALA A 263 -34.61 -7.04 35.33
N ASP A 264 -35.70 -7.81 35.37
CA ASP A 264 -36.76 -7.77 34.34
C ASP A 264 -37.48 -6.41 34.31
N GLU A 265 -37.71 -5.75 35.47
CA GLU A 265 -38.30 -4.43 35.53
C GLU A 265 -37.34 -3.37 34.94
N VAL A 266 -36.08 -3.48 35.25
CA VAL A 266 -35.04 -2.60 34.66
C VAL A 266 -34.97 -2.78 33.15
N GLU A 267 -34.91 -4.01 32.65
CA GLU A 267 -34.91 -4.31 31.23
C GLU A 267 -36.18 -3.77 30.54
N ALA A 268 -37.37 -3.91 31.18
CA ALA A 268 -38.62 -3.36 30.64
C ALA A 268 -38.59 -1.82 30.56
N ILE A 269 -37.94 -1.13 31.50
CA ILE A 269 -37.75 0.34 31.45
C ILE A 269 -36.87 0.70 30.28
N PHE A 270 -35.73 0.05 30.12
CA PHE A 270 -34.83 0.26 28.95
C PHE A 270 -35.57 0.01 27.63
N ALA A 271 -36.31 -1.08 27.53
CA ALA A 271 -37.11 -1.41 26.37
C ALA A 271 -38.18 -0.37 26.04
N SER A 272 -38.82 0.21 27.07
CA SER A 272 -39.81 1.29 26.91
C SER A 272 -39.21 2.57 26.31
N GLN A 273 -37.89 2.77 26.45
CA GLN A 273 -37.12 3.88 25.86
C GLN A 273 -36.46 3.48 24.52
N GLY A 274 -36.79 2.33 23.98
CA GLY A 274 -36.20 1.83 22.73
C GLY A 274 -34.82 1.22 22.87
N VAL A 275 -34.32 1.00 24.09
CA VAL A 275 -33.03 0.35 24.32
C VAL A 275 -33.25 -1.14 24.46
N THR A 276 -33.18 -1.86 23.36
CA THR A 276 -33.35 -3.31 23.32
C THR A 276 -32.16 -3.98 22.58
N ARG A 277 -31.89 -5.24 22.93
CA ARG A 277 -30.89 -6.02 22.21
C ARG A 277 -31.19 -6.07 20.71
N ALA A 278 -32.47 -6.27 20.36
CA ALA A 278 -32.89 -6.33 18.94
C ALA A 278 -32.52 -5.06 18.16
N GLN A 279 -32.57 -3.89 18.79
CA GLN A 279 -32.29 -2.62 18.14
C GLN A 279 -30.80 -2.28 18.11
N TYR A 280 -30.05 -2.60 19.17
CA TYR A 280 -28.63 -2.18 19.30
C TYR A 280 -27.62 -3.26 18.95
N VAL A 281 -28.01 -4.52 18.96
CA VAL A 281 -27.16 -5.65 18.61
C VAL A 281 -27.65 -6.31 17.34
N ASP A 282 -28.84 -6.89 17.36
CA ASP A 282 -29.31 -7.77 16.27
C ASP A 282 -29.49 -7.01 14.95
N ALA A 283 -30.05 -5.78 15.00
CA ALA A 283 -30.20 -4.95 13.80
C ALA A 283 -28.85 -4.51 13.23
N PHE A 284 -27.88 -4.21 14.10
CA PHE A 284 -26.55 -3.83 13.69
C PHE A 284 -25.76 -5.00 13.10
N GLU A 285 -25.89 -6.19 13.71
CA GLU A 285 -25.31 -7.41 13.17
C GLU A 285 -25.89 -7.78 11.80
N ALA A 286 -27.19 -7.56 11.61
CA ALA A 286 -27.83 -7.80 10.30
C ALA A 286 -27.24 -6.89 9.21
N GLU A 287 -26.99 -5.61 9.49
CA GLU A 287 -26.38 -4.67 8.56
C GLU A 287 -24.92 -5.01 8.26
N ILE A 288 -24.15 -5.41 9.27
CA ILE A 288 -22.78 -5.88 9.11
C ILE A 288 -22.74 -7.12 8.22
N ASN A 289 -23.64 -8.10 8.45
CA ASN A 289 -23.73 -9.32 7.63
C ASN A 289 -24.10 -9.00 6.18
N HIS A 290 -24.99 -8.05 5.97
CA HIS A 290 -25.38 -7.60 4.65
C HIS A 290 -24.21 -6.99 3.88
N THR A 291 -23.45 -6.11 4.53
CA THR A 291 -22.27 -5.47 3.96
C THR A 291 -21.18 -6.49 3.62
N ASP A 292 -20.91 -7.43 4.52
CA ASP A 292 -19.94 -8.52 4.31
C ASP A 292 -20.33 -9.39 3.10
N ALA A 293 -21.60 -9.78 3.00
CA ALA A 293 -22.11 -10.53 1.87
C ALA A 293 -21.97 -9.77 0.55
N GLN A 294 -22.31 -8.48 0.50
CA GLN A 294 -22.15 -7.65 -0.70
C GLN A 294 -20.69 -7.56 -1.15
N MET A 295 -19.76 -7.42 -0.22
CA MET A 295 -18.32 -7.37 -0.55
C MET A 295 -17.81 -8.72 -1.06
N SER A 296 -18.27 -9.83 -0.47
CA SER A 296 -17.95 -11.18 -0.91
C SER A 296 -18.50 -11.46 -2.33
N ASP A 297 -19.73 -11.07 -2.63
CA ASP A 297 -20.33 -11.20 -3.95
C ASP A 297 -19.59 -10.37 -4.99
N SER A 298 -19.15 -9.17 -4.62
CA SER A 298 -18.35 -8.29 -5.47
C SER A 298 -17.00 -8.92 -5.80
N ALA A 299 -16.31 -9.48 -4.80
CA ALA A 299 -15.04 -10.16 -5.01
C ALA A 299 -15.19 -11.37 -5.94
N ALA A 300 -16.21 -12.19 -5.72
CA ALA A 300 -16.52 -13.33 -6.58
C ALA A 300 -16.85 -12.90 -8.03
N ALA A 301 -17.48 -11.74 -8.23
CA ALA A 301 -17.73 -11.20 -9.55
C ALA A 301 -16.44 -10.81 -10.28
N PHE A 302 -15.50 -10.17 -9.59
CA PHE A 302 -14.18 -9.83 -10.16
C PHE A 302 -13.34 -11.07 -10.46
N GLU A 303 -13.39 -12.12 -9.65
CA GLU A 303 -12.71 -13.39 -9.90
C GLU A 303 -13.28 -14.12 -11.14
N ARG A 304 -14.60 -14.10 -11.31
CA ARG A 304 -15.23 -14.63 -12.53
C ARG A 304 -14.81 -13.83 -13.76
N LEU A 305 -14.80 -12.50 -13.65
CA LEU A 305 -14.37 -11.63 -14.75
C LEU A 305 -12.89 -11.89 -15.11
N ASP A 306 -12.02 -12.02 -14.13
CA ASP A 306 -10.61 -12.38 -14.36
C ASP A 306 -10.50 -13.69 -15.10
N SER A 307 -11.18 -14.75 -14.64
CA SER A 307 -11.16 -16.06 -15.28
C SER A 307 -11.66 -16.01 -16.74
N GLN A 308 -12.71 -15.24 -17.01
CA GLN A 308 -13.25 -15.07 -18.36
C GLN A 308 -12.30 -14.30 -19.27
N LEU A 309 -11.69 -13.24 -18.76
CA LEU A 309 -10.70 -12.46 -19.52
C LEU A 309 -9.43 -13.26 -19.81
N GLN A 310 -8.92 -14.03 -18.82
CA GLN A 310 -7.78 -14.93 -19.04
C GLN A 310 -8.10 -15.95 -20.15
N ALA A 311 -9.25 -16.59 -20.09
CA ALA A 311 -9.67 -17.56 -21.11
C ALA A 311 -9.81 -16.92 -22.52
N ALA A 312 -10.36 -15.73 -22.61
CA ALA A 312 -10.49 -15.00 -23.87
C ALA A 312 -9.12 -14.61 -24.44
N ILE A 313 -8.21 -14.14 -23.59
CA ILE A 313 -6.83 -13.79 -23.97
C ILE A 313 -6.09 -15.03 -24.46
N ASP A 314 -6.18 -16.16 -23.77
CA ASP A 314 -5.55 -17.42 -24.16
C ASP A 314 -6.08 -17.91 -25.51
N GLN A 315 -7.37 -17.74 -25.76
CA GLN A 315 -7.98 -18.08 -27.06
C GLN A 315 -7.42 -17.20 -28.19
N VAL A 316 -7.28 -15.90 -27.98
CA VAL A 316 -6.70 -14.98 -28.97
C VAL A 316 -5.25 -15.35 -29.28
N LEU A 317 -4.42 -15.58 -28.26
CA LEU A 317 -3.01 -15.96 -28.42
C LEU A 317 -2.86 -17.31 -29.13
N THR A 318 -3.73 -18.28 -28.80
CA THR A 318 -3.73 -19.59 -29.45
C THR A 318 -4.12 -19.49 -30.92
N THR A 319 -5.13 -18.68 -31.24
CA THR A 319 -5.58 -18.46 -32.61
C THR A 319 -4.50 -17.77 -33.46
N ASP A 320 -3.84 -16.74 -32.90
CA ASP A 320 -2.73 -16.04 -33.58
C ASP A 320 -1.58 -17.00 -33.87
N ALA A 321 -1.18 -17.82 -32.90
CA ALA A 321 -0.13 -18.81 -33.06
C ALA A 321 -0.47 -19.87 -34.14
N GLN A 322 -1.74 -20.30 -34.21
CA GLN A 322 -2.22 -21.22 -35.23
C GLN A 322 -2.18 -20.60 -36.62
N LEU A 323 -2.70 -19.39 -36.78
CA LEU A 323 -2.65 -18.64 -38.05
C LEU A 323 -1.23 -18.42 -38.52
N ALA A 324 -0.31 -18.07 -37.62
CA ALA A 324 1.10 -17.93 -37.96
C ALA A 324 1.73 -19.23 -38.47
N LYS A 325 1.36 -20.38 -37.89
CA LYS A 325 1.80 -21.69 -38.32
C LYS A 325 1.24 -22.06 -39.71
N GLU A 326 -0.04 -21.85 -39.94
CA GLU A 326 -0.70 -22.10 -41.23
C GLU A 326 -0.09 -21.23 -42.35
N PHE A 327 0.21 -19.96 -42.06
CA PHE A 327 0.88 -19.06 -42.99
C PHE A 327 2.28 -19.53 -43.34
N GLN A 328 3.07 -20.05 -42.41
CA GLN A 328 4.38 -20.63 -42.67
C GLN A 328 4.31 -21.88 -43.52
N GLN A 329 3.31 -22.74 -43.31
CA GLN A 329 3.07 -23.92 -44.13
C GLN A 329 2.72 -23.53 -45.56
N TRP A 330 1.79 -22.62 -45.76
CA TRP A 330 1.40 -22.11 -47.06
C TRP A 330 2.61 -21.48 -47.83
N LYS A 331 3.44 -20.71 -47.10
CA LYS A 331 4.66 -20.13 -47.70
C LYS A 331 5.68 -21.19 -48.14
N ALA A 332 5.70 -22.35 -47.48
CA ALA A 332 6.62 -23.45 -47.86
C ALA A 332 6.11 -24.27 -49.05
N GLU A 333 4.82 -24.20 -49.35
CA GLU A 333 4.17 -24.88 -50.47
C GLU A 333 4.21 -24.06 -51.76
N MET A 334 4.51 -22.76 -51.71
CA MET A 334 4.71 -21.87 -52.84
C MET A 334 6.19 -21.88 -53.31
#